data_540ecbab119d51873259862531ffee13
#
_entry.id   540ecbab119d51873259862531ffee13
#
_cell.length_a   1.000
_cell.length_b   1.000
_cell.length_c   1.000
_cell.angle_alpha   90.00
_cell.angle_beta   90.00
_cell.angle_gamma   90.00
#
_symmetry.space_group_name_H-M   'P 1'
#
loop_
_entity.id
_entity.type
_entity.pdbx_description
1 polymer ?
#
loop_
_entity_poly.entity_id
_entity_poly.type
_entity_poly.pdbx_seq_one_letter_code
_entity_poly.pdbx_strand_id
1 'polypeptide(L)'
;MSDPSHHRLIILGSGPAGYTAAVYAARANLNPIVITGLQQGGQLTTTTEVENWPGGSHDLQGPQLMAQMQAHVERLEASVVFDHIESVDLTAKPFKLMGTSSYTCDALVIATGASAQYLGLPSESAFMGKGVSACATCDGFFYRNQEVAVVGGGNTAVEEALYLSNLCSTVHLIHRRDSLRAEKILQDRLMQ
;
A
#
# COMPACT_ATOMS: atom_id res chain seq x y z
N MET A 1 30.69 -6.11 13.69
CA MET A 1 29.63 -5.65 12.77
C MET A 1 30.27 -5.62 11.40
N SER A 2 29.66 -6.26 10.39
CA SER A 2 30.14 -6.16 9.00
C SER A 2 29.97 -4.71 8.52
N ASP A 3 30.88 -4.25 7.67
CA ASP A 3 30.73 -2.93 7.04
C ASP A 3 29.40 -2.85 6.30
N PRO A 4 28.70 -1.70 6.36
CA PRO A 4 27.42 -1.53 5.67
C PRO A 4 27.61 -1.66 4.15
N SER A 5 26.73 -2.43 3.51
CA SER A 5 26.73 -2.49 2.04
C SER A 5 26.23 -1.18 1.44
N HIS A 6 27.00 -0.60 0.51
CA HIS A 6 26.64 0.66 -0.14
C HIS A 6 25.95 0.43 -1.49
N HIS A 7 24.87 1.16 -1.74
CA HIS A 7 24.10 1.10 -2.98
C HIS A 7 23.77 2.50 -3.49
N ARG A 8 23.77 2.70 -4.79
CA ARG A 8 23.36 3.98 -5.38
C ARG A 8 21.90 4.31 -5.07
N LEU A 9 21.04 3.29 -5.13
CA LEU A 9 19.60 3.44 -4.90
C LEU A 9 19.08 2.24 -4.09
N ILE A 10 18.43 2.53 -2.99
CA ILE A 10 17.64 1.56 -2.22
C ILE A 10 16.16 1.90 -2.37
N ILE A 11 15.34 0.86 -2.56
CA ILE A 11 13.88 0.95 -2.59
C ILE A 11 13.36 0.14 -1.39
N LEU A 12 12.67 0.80 -0.46
CA LEU A 12 12.06 0.16 0.69
C LEU A 12 10.61 -0.22 0.37
N GLY A 13 10.34 -1.52 0.39
CA GLY A 13 9.04 -2.10 0.12
C GLY A 13 8.96 -2.75 -1.26
N SER A 14 8.36 -3.93 -1.27
CA SER A 14 8.20 -4.81 -2.44
C SER A 14 6.75 -4.89 -2.94
N GLY A 15 5.91 -3.95 -2.55
CA GLY A 15 4.58 -3.80 -3.13
C GLY A 15 4.63 -3.27 -4.56
N PRO A 16 3.46 -3.04 -5.20
CA PRO A 16 3.40 -2.55 -6.59
C PRO A 16 4.22 -1.28 -6.83
N ALA A 17 4.21 -0.34 -5.89
CA ALA A 17 4.97 0.90 -5.99
C ALA A 17 6.49 0.64 -6.00
N GLY A 18 6.97 -0.22 -5.08
CA GLY A 18 8.39 -0.57 -4.97
C GLY A 18 8.89 -1.31 -6.20
N TYR A 19 8.17 -2.32 -6.65
CA TYR A 19 8.56 -3.05 -7.87
C TYR A 19 8.47 -2.18 -9.13
N THR A 20 7.48 -1.29 -9.22
CA THR A 20 7.43 -0.33 -10.33
C THR A 20 8.65 0.60 -10.32
N ALA A 21 9.00 1.16 -9.17
CA ALA A 21 10.19 1.99 -9.03
C ALA A 21 11.47 1.21 -9.42
N ALA A 22 11.57 -0.05 -8.99
CA ALA A 22 12.72 -0.91 -9.33
C ALA A 22 12.85 -1.17 -10.83
N VAL A 23 11.75 -1.44 -11.53
CA VAL A 23 11.74 -1.61 -12.99
C VAL A 23 12.30 -0.37 -13.69
N TYR A 24 11.82 0.81 -13.36
CA TYR A 24 12.30 2.04 -14.01
C TYR A 24 13.73 2.42 -13.60
N ALA A 25 14.10 2.18 -12.36
CA ALA A 25 15.47 2.42 -11.90
C ALA A 25 16.49 1.47 -12.58
N ALA A 26 16.15 0.20 -12.72
CA ALA A 26 16.96 -0.78 -13.45
C ALA A 26 17.13 -0.38 -14.92
N ARG A 27 16.03 0.00 -15.58
CA ARG A 27 16.05 0.51 -16.97
C ARG A 27 16.89 1.78 -17.13
N ALA A 28 17.02 2.58 -16.08
CA ALA A 28 17.88 3.76 -16.03
C ALA A 28 19.33 3.43 -15.62
N ASN A 29 19.71 2.15 -15.53
CA ASN A 29 21.03 1.67 -15.14
C ASN A 29 21.50 2.19 -13.76
N LEU A 30 20.55 2.27 -12.82
CA LEU A 30 20.83 2.70 -11.43
C LEU A 30 21.21 1.56 -10.49
N ASN A 31 21.11 0.30 -10.95
CA ASN A 31 21.38 -0.91 -10.15
C ASN A 31 20.68 -0.87 -8.78
N PRO A 32 19.34 -0.75 -8.76
CA PRO A 32 18.62 -0.64 -7.51
C PRO A 32 18.64 -1.94 -6.72
N ILE A 33 18.57 -1.84 -5.38
CA ILE A 33 18.12 -2.96 -4.57
C ILE A 33 16.74 -2.67 -3.98
N VAL A 34 15.91 -3.70 -3.91
CA VAL A 34 14.61 -3.66 -3.23
C VAL A 34 14.73 -4.40 -1.91
N ILE A 35 14.45 -3.73 -0.81
CA ILE A 35 14.36 -4.36 0.52
C ILE A 35 12.89 -4.62 0.80
N THR A 36 12.51 -5.90 0.94
CA THR A 36 11.11 -6.32 0.87
C THR A 36 10.26 -5.93 2.08
N GLY A 37 10.87 -5.82 3.25
CA GLY A 37 10.13 -5.85 4.51
C GLY A 37 9.71 -7.27 4.90
N LEU A 38 8.89 -7.39 5.93
CA LEU A 38 8.42 -8.68 6.45
C LEU A 38 7.43 -9.39 5.51
N GLN A 39 6.67 -8.63 4.72
CA GLN A 39 5.69 -9.15 3.77
C GLN A 39 6.13 -8.84 2.34
N GLN A 40 6.88 -9.77 1.75
CA GLN A 40 7.30 -9.66 0.35
C GLN A 40 6.08 -9.64 -0.57
N GLY A 41 6.04 -8.66 -1.49
CA GLY A 41 4.90 -8.41 -2.38
C GLY A 41 3.82 -7.51 -1.76
N GLY A 42 3.91 -7.21 -0.46
CA GLY A 42 2.99 -6.30 0.23
C GLY A 42 1.56 -6.83 0.33
N GLN A 43 0.60 -5.95 0.53
CA GLN A 43 -0.80 -6.31 0.83
C GLN A 43 -1.51 -7.10 -0.28
N LEU A 44 -1.14 -6.91 -1.54
CA LEU A 44 -1.75 -7.66 -2.64
C LEU A 44 -1.52 -9.17 -2.55
N THR A 45 -0.51 -9.62 -1.81
CA THR A 45 -0.30 -11.06 -1.58
C THR A 45 -1.38 -11.72 -0.73
N THR A 46 -2.19 -10.94 -0.04
CA THR A 46 -3.34 -11.40 0.76
C THR A 46 -4.69 -11.07 0.12
N THR A 47 -4.69 -10.41 -1.04
CA THR A 47 -5.88 -10.08 -1.82
C THR A 47 -6.17 -11.20 -2.81
N THR A 48 -7.45 -11.54 -2.99
CA THR A 48 -7.89 -12.51 -4.00
C THR A 48 -7.93 -11.86 -5.38
N GLU A 49 -9.07 -11.47 -5.85
CA GLU A 49 -9.26 -10.86 -7.18
C GLU A 49 -8.78 -9.39 -7.22
N VAL A 50 -8.14 -9.00 -8.32
CA VAL A 50 -7.65 -7.65 -8.56
C VAL A 50 -8.25 -7.13 -9.87
N GLU A 51 -9.41 -6.51 -9.78
CA GLU A 51 -10.16 -6.02 -10.95
C GLU A 51 -9.70 -4.64 -11.44
N ASN A 52 -9.05 -3.87 -10.59
CA ASN A 52 -8.66 -2.48 -10.85
C ASN A 52 -7.20 -2.31 -11.32
N TRP A 53 -6.54 -3.40 -11.73
CA TRP A 53 -5.21 -3.34 -12.34
C TRP A 53 -5.32 -3.18 -13.86
N PRO A 54 -4.93 -2.02 -14.44
CA PRO A 54 -5.06 -1.79 -15.88
C PRO A 54 -4.24 -2.82 -16.68
N GLY A 55 -4.90 -3.52 -17.60
CA GLY A 55 -4.28 -4.58 -18.40
C GLY A 55 -4.19 -5.94 -17.72
N GLY A 56 -4.75 -6.09 -16.51
CA GLY A 56 -4.92 -7.38 -15.86
C GLY A 56 -5.97 -8.25 -16.56
N SER A 57 -5.84 -9.58 -16.47
CA SER A 57 -6.90 -10.51 -16.87
C SER A 57 -8.09 -10.45 -15.89
N HIS A 58 -9.27 -10.86 -16.34
CA HIS A 58 -10.49 -10.85 -15.53
C HIS A 58 -10.37 -11.63 -14.22
N ASP A 59 -9.55 -12.67 -14.21
CA ASP A 59 -9.32 -13.60 -13.09
C ASP A 59 -7.99 -13.35 -12.36
N LEU A 60 -7.39 -12.17 -12.53
CA LEU A 60 -6.10 -11.84 -11.95
C LEU A 60 -6.17 -11.87 -10.41
N GLN A 61 -5.32 -12.67 -9.81
CA GLN A 61 -5.18 -12.77 -8.36
C GLN A 61 -4.01 -11.93 -7.86
N GLY A 62 -4.17 -11.33 -6.66
CA GLY A 62 -3.13 -10.48 -6.07
C GLY A 62 -1.75 -11.16 -5.95
N PRO A 63 -1.64 -12.39 -5.42
CA PRO A 63 -0.37 -13.12 -5.38
C PRO A 63 0.26 -13.33 -6.75
N GLN A 64 -0.56 -13.63 -7.78
CA GLN A 64 -0.11 -13.83 -9.14
C GLN A 64 0.45 -12.53 -9.73
N LEU A 65 -0.24 -11.41 -9.54
CA LEU A 65 0.25 -10.09 -9.96
C LEU A 65 1.60 -9.78 -9.32
N MET A 66 1.73 -9.98 -8.01
CA MET A 66 2.97 -9.68 -7.31
C MET A 66 4.13 -10.59 -7.74
N ALA A 67 3.87 -11.85 -8.02
CA ALA A 67 4.87 -12.76 -8.60
C ALA A 67 5.32 -12.32 -9.99
N GLN A 68 4.40 -11.86 -10.84
CA GLN A 68 4.73 -11.31 -12.17
C GLN A 68 5.58 -10.04 -12.06
N MET A 69 5.25 -9.13 -11.13
CA MET A 69 6.01 -7.90 -10.91
C MET A 69 7.41 -8.21 -10.38
N GLN A 70 7.56 -9.14 -9.44
CA GLN A 70 8.87 -9.59 -8.96
C GLN A 70 9.71 -10.18 -10.08
N ALA A 71 9.17 -11.11 -10.85
CA ALA A 71 9.88 -11.72 -11.99
C ALA A 71 10.31 -10.67 -13.02
N HIS A 72 9.53 -9.60 -13.20
CA HIS A 72 9.91 -8.49 -14.06
C HIS A 72 11.13 -7.74 -13.51
N VAL A 73 11.16 -7.46 -12.21
CA VAL A 73 12.29 -6.80 -11.54
C VAL A 73 13.56 -7.65 -11.65
N GLU A 74 13.47 -8.94 -11.35
CA GLU A 74 14.59 -9.89 -11.39
C GLU A 74 15.15 -10.06 -12.81
N ARG A 75 14.27 -10.10 -13.83
CA ARG A 75 14.69 -10.14 -15.25
C ARG A 75 15.50 -8.92 -15.67
N LEU A 76 15.31 -7.78 -15.00
CA LEU A 76 16.10 -6.56 -15.22
C LEU A 76 17.32 -6.49 -14.32
N GLU A 77 17.71 -7.61 -13.68
CA GLU A 77 18.90 -7.76 -12.83
C GLU A 77 18.89 -6.85 -11.59
N ALA A 78 17.72 -6.32 -11.18
CA ALA A 78 17.60 -5.63 -9.90
C ALA A 78 17.55 -6.64 -8.76
N SER A 79 18.32 -6.38 -7.71
CA SER A 79 18.39 -7.26 -6.54
C SER A 79 17.19 -7.10 -5.64
N VAL A 80 16.59 -8.20 -5.20
CA VAL A 80 15.53 -8.24 -4.20
C VAL A 80 16.08 -8.91 -2.94
N VAL A 81 16.11 -8.18 -1.83
CA VAL A 81 16.69 -8.60 -0.56
C VAL A 81 15.59 -8.70 0.49
N PHE A 82 15.51 -9.87 1.13
CA PHE A 82 14.63 -10.05 2.27
C PHE A 82 15.29 -9.51 3.53
N ASP A 83 14.87 -8.33 3.97
CA ASP A 83 15.25 -7.72 5.24
C ASP A 83 14.14 -6.74 5.68
N HIS A 84 14.12 -6.42 6.96
CA HIS A 84 13.21 -5.44 7.56
C HIS A 84 14.01 -4.27 8.12
N ILE A 85 13.76 -3.09 7.58
CA ILE A 85 14.44 -1.87 8.06
C ILE A 85 13.66 -1.29 9.23
N GLU A 86 14.32 -1.19 10.36
CA GLU A 86 13.76 -0.66 11.61
C GLU A 86 13.97 0.85 11.75
N SER A 87 15.08 1.36 11.19
CA SER A 87 15.40 2.79 11.27
C SER A 87 16.17 3.29 10.07
N VAL A 88 15.98 4.59 9.77
CA VAL A 88 16.64 5.28 8.67
C VAL A 88 17.21 6.60 9.18
N ASP A 89 18.47 6.88 8.89
CA ASP A 89 19.10 8.18 9.12
C ASP A 89 19.26 8.93 7.79
N LEU A 90 18.48 9.98 7.62
CA LEU A 90 18.45 10.85 6.44
C LEU A 90 19.15 12.21 6.67
N THR A 91 19.80 12.39 7.80
CA THR A 91 20.42 13.69 8.19
C THR A 91 21.63 14.06 7.36
N ALA A 92 22.35 13.05 6.83
CA ALA A 92 23.53 13.22 5.99
C ALA A 92 23.63 12.14 4.92
N LYS A 93 24.33 12.41 3.82
CA LYS A 93 24.68 11.40 2.80
C LYS A 93 26.03 10.76 3.13
N PRO A 94 26.20 9.47 2.80
CA PRO A 94 25.16 8.54 2.34
C PRO A 94 24.10 8.29 3.41
N PHE A 95 22.84 8.12 3.01
CA PHE A 95 21.75 7.75 3.92
C PHE A 95 22.03 6.37 4.52
N LYS A 96 21.66 6.18 5.79
CA LYS A 96 21.93 4.94 6.51
C LYS A 96 20.61 4.25 6.86
N LEU A 97 20.58 2.94 6.66
CA LEU A 97 19.44 2.10 6.98
C LEU A 97 19.91 0.95 7.87
N MET A 98 19.14 0.67 8.90
CA MET A 98 19.42 -0.38 9.87
C MET A 98 18.25 -1.38 9.89
N GLY A 99 18.55 -2.62 9.61
CA GLY A 99 17.68 -3.77 9.71
C GLY A 99 18.44 -4.92 10.35
N THR A 100 18.21 -6.15 9.90
CA THR A 100 19.07 -7.29 10.24
C THR A 100 20.49 -7.04 9.75
N SER A 101 20.61 -6.40 8.58
CA SER A 101 21.87 -5.90 8.04
C SER A 101 21.90 -4.37 8.04
N SER A 102 23.09 -3.80 7.82
CA SER A 102 23.29 -2.36 7.70
C SER A 102 23.53 -2.00 6.25
N TYR A 103 22.88 -0.93 5.79
CA TYR A 103 22.97 -0.45 4.41
C TYR A 103 23.26 1.05 4.38
N THR A 104 23.88 1.48 3.29
CA THR A 104 23.99 2.91 2.95
C THR A 104 23.58 3.14 1.51
N CYS A 105 23.04 4.35 1.22
CA CYS A 105 22.69 4.69 -0.16
C CYS A 105 22.81 6.19 -0.46
N ASP A 106 22.98 6.48 -1.75
CA ASP A 106 22.96 7.87 -2.24
C ASP A 106 21.54 8.42 -2.37
N ALA A 107 20.59 7.54 -2.73
CA ALA A 107 19.18 7.86 -2.87
C ALA A 107 18.31 6.75 -2.28
N LEU A 108 17.16 7.14 -1.74
CA LEU A 108 16.19 6.25 -1.12
C LEU A 108 14.79 6.50 -1.69
N VAL A 109 14.11 5.44 -2.09
CA VAL A 109 12.68 5.45 -2.39
C VAL A 109 11.95 4.74 -1.25
N ILE A 110 11.00 5.43 -0.62
CA ILE A 110 10.15 4.87 0.43
C ILE A 110 8.83 4.43 -0.20
N ALA A 111 8.63 3.12 -0.29
CA ALA A 111 7.45 2.48 -0.90
C ALA A 111 6.85 1.44 0.06
N THR A 112 6.86 1.74 1.36
CA THR A 112 6.49 0.81 2.44
C THR A 112 5.00 0.56 2.56
N GLY A 113 4.18 1.27 1.79
CA GLY A 113 2.73 1.14 1.81
C GLY A 113 2.10 1.61 3.12
N ALA A 114 0.91 1.10 3.40
CA ALA A 114 0.18 1.37 4.62
C ALA A 114 -0.57 0.11 5.05
N SER A 115 -0.91 0.02 6.33
CA SER A 115 -1.77 -1.02 6.86
C SER A 115 -3.10 -0.42 7.27
N ALA A 116 -4.19 -1.10 6.91
CA ALA A 116 -5.51 -0.71 7.35
C ALA A 116 -5.63 -0.80 8.88
N GLN A 117 -6.34 0.16 9.46
CA GLN A 117 -6.70 0.12 10.87
C GLN A 117 -8.16 -0.34 11.00
N TYR A 118 -8.36 -1.41 11.74
CA TYR A 118 -9.66 -1.96 12.05
C TYR A 118 -10.10 -1.57 13.46
N LEU A 119 -11.37 -1.79 13.79
CA LEU A 119 -11.93 -1.51 15.13
C LEU A 119 -11.47 -2.54 16.16
N GLY A 120 -11.01 -3.71 15.73
CA GLY A 120 -10.61 -4.82 16.59
C GLY A 120 -11.79 -5.69 17.02
N LEU A 121 -12.89 -5.67 16.28
CA LEU A 121 -14.06 -6.49 16.56
C LEU A 121 -13.86 -7.90 15.99
N PRO A 122 -14.28 -8.96 16.70
CA PRO A 122 -14.19 -10.34 16.17
C PRO A 122 -14.93 -10.52 14.84
N SER A 123 -16.01 -9.77 14.62
CA SER A 123 -16.79 -9.78 13.39
C SER A 123 -16.02 -9.27 12.18
N GLU A 124 -15.04 -8.38 12.35
CA GLU A 124 -14.24 -7.87 11.23
C GLU A 124 -13.49 -8.99 10.53
N SER A 125 -12.80 -9.85 11.29
CA SER A 125 -12.10 -11.00 10.71
C SER A 125 -13.05 -12.01 10.06
N ALA A 126 -14.25 -12.21 10.63
CA ALA A 126 -15.23 -13.16 10.10
C ALA A 126 -15.84 -12.69 8.77
N PHE A 127 -15.98 -11.39 8.58
CA PHE A 127 -16.62 -10.78 7.40
C PHE A 127 -15.63 -10.07 6.46
N MET A 128 -14.32 -10.22 6.68
CA MET A 128 -13.29 -9.66 5.79
C MET A 128 -13.50 -10.16 4.34
N GLY A 129 -13.62 -9.24 3.39
CA GLY A 129 -13.95 -9.56 1.99
C GLY A 129 -15.39 -10.07 1.76
N LYS A 130 -16.24 -10.05 2.82
CA LYS A 130 -17.65 -10.50 2.76
C LYS A 130 -18.60 -9.48 3.38
N GLY A 131 -18.25 -8.22 3.34
CA GLY A 131 -19.00 -7.10 3.93
C GLY A 131 -18.13 -6.15 4.74
N VAL A 132 -16.95 -6.57 5.18
CA VAL A 132 -15.95 -5.71 5.82
C VAL A 132 -14.77 -5.51 4.88
N SER A 133 -14.47 -4.27 4.58
CA SER A 133 -13.35 -3.85 3.73
C SER A 133 -12.68 -2.62 4.34
N ALA A 134 -11.42 -2.37 3.96
CA ALA A 134 -10.69 -1.16 4.28
C ALA A 134 -10.29 -0.36 3.02
N CYS A 135 -10.94 -0.64 1.89
CA CYS A 135 -10.64 0.00 0.62
C CYS A 135 -11.91 0.13 -0.23
N ALA A 136 -12.50 1.30 -0.23
CA ALA A 136 -13.73 1.57 -1.00
C ALA A 136 -13.50 1.48 -2.52
N THR A 137 -12.35 1.90 -3.01
CA THR A 137 -12.01 1.82 -4.44
C THR A 137 -11.72 0.40 -4.92
N CYS A 138 -11.38 -0.52 -4.00
CA CYS A 138 -11.17 -1.92 -4.31
C CYS A 138 -12.50 -2.68 -4.37
N ASP A 139 -13.32 -2.52 -3.32
CA ASP A 139 -14.46 -3.39 -3.04
C ASP A 139 -15.83 -2.70 -3.22
N GLY A 140 -15.85 -1.36 -3.29
CA GLY A 140 -17.11 -0.58 -3.31
C GLY A 140 -18.03 -0.92 -4.47
N PHE A 141 -17.48 -1.35 -5.61
CA PHE A 141 -18.26 -1.76 -6.76
C PHE A 141 -19.20 -2.94 -6.46
N PHE A 142 -18.79 -3.89 -5.63
CA PHE A 142 -19.59 -5.05 -5.23
C PHE A 142 -20.82 -4.69 -4.38
N TYR A 143 -20.81 -3.48 -3.77
CA TYR A 143 -21.89 -2.97 -2.92
C TYR A 143 -22.75 -1.91 -3.63
N ARG A 144 -22.70 -1.87 -4.94
CA ARG A 144 -23.49 -0.94 -5.76
C ARG A 144 -24.98 -1.05 -5.46
N ASN A 145 -25.63 0.11 -5.27
CA ASN A 145 -27.05 0.23 -4.90
C ASN A 145 -27.42 -0.40 -3.54
N GLN A 146 -26.44 -0.74 -2.71
CA GLN A 146 -26.67 -1.24 -1.36
C GLN A 146 -26.46 -0.11 -0.34
N GLU A 147 -26.92 -0.34 0.88
CA GLU A 147 -26.67 0.51 2.04
C GLU A 147 -25.36 0.09 2.70
N VAL A 148 -24.46 1.04 2.95
CA VAL A 148 -23.13 0.78 3.51
C VAL A 148 -22.80 1.74 4.66
N ALA A 149 -21.86 1.35 5.51
CA ALA A 149 -21.34 2.18 6.58
C ALA A 149 -19.83 2.38 6.44
N VAL A 150 -19.36 3.62 6.61
CA VAL A 150 -17.95 3.98 6.70
C VAL A 150 -17.65 4.39 8.14
N VAL A 151 -16.68 3.76 8.78
CA VAL A 151 -16.29 4.05 10.16
C VAL A 151 -14.99 4.82 10.19
N GLY A 152 -15.05 6.05 10.65
CA GLY A 152 -13.88 6.92 10.77
C GLY A 152 -14.23 8.39 10.71
N GLY A 153 -13.23 9.26 10.71
CA GLY A 153 -13.43 10.72 10.67
C GLY A 153 -12.19 11.48 10.21
N GLY A 154 -11.18 10.75 9.68
CA GLY A 154 -10.01 11.33 8.99
C GLY A 154 -10.24 11.45 7.49
N ASN A 155 -9.23 11.92 6.75
CA ASN A 155 -9.28 12.09 5.30
C ASN A 155 -9.77 10.84 4.59
N THR A 156 -9.15 9.69 4.84
CA THR A 156 -9.51 8.41 4.22
C THR A 156 -11.00 8.08 4.38
N ALA A 157 -11.55 8.18 5.58
CA ALA A 157 -12.96 7.85 5.81
C ALA A 157 -13.90 8.79 5.06
N VAL A 158 -13.58 10.08 4.98
CA VAL A 158 -14.40 11.06 4.25
C VAL A 158 -14.27 10.87 2.74
N GLU A 159 -13.07 10.62 2.23
CA GLU A 159 -12.81 10.32 0.81
C GLU A 159 -13.55 9.06 0.37
N GLU A 160 -13.49 8.00 1.18
CA GLU A 160 -14.19 6.75 0.90
C GLU A 160 -15.70 6.90 0.96
N ALA A 161 -16.22 7.67 1.93
CA ALA A 161 -17.66 7.98 1.99
C ALA A 161 -18.12 8.76 0.75
N LEU A 162 -17.38 9.75 0.31
CA LEU A 162 -17.63 10.51 -0.92
C LEU A 162 -17.55 9.61 -2.18
N TYR A 163 -16.61 8.69 -2.23
CA TYR A 163 -16.52 7.74 -3.33
C TYR A 163 -17.73 6.80 -3.35
N LEU A 164 -18.07 6.20 -2.21
CA LEU A 164 -19.19 5.27 -2.09
C LEU A 164 -20.56 5.93 -2.34
N SER A 165 -20.69 7.23 -2.07
CA SER A 165 -21.94 7.97 -2.35
C SER A 165 -22.31 7.98 -3.84
N ASN A 166 -21.34 7.77 -4.74
CA ASN A 166 -21.60 7.63 -6.18
C ASN A 166 -22.01 6.21 -6.60
N LEU A 167 -21.85 5.22 -5.73
CA LEU A 167 -22.09 3.81 -6.01
C LEU A 167 -23.28 3.24 -5.23
N CYS A 168 -23.34 3.57 -3.95
CA CYS A 168 -24.27 2.98 -3.00
C CYS A 168 -25.56 3.80 -2.89
N SER A 169 -26.63 3.15 -2.46
CA SER A 169 -27.93 3.82 -2.26
C SER A 169 -27.94 4.74 -1.04
N THR A 170 -27.18 4.36 -0.02
CA THR A 170 -27.03 5.13 1.23
C THR A 170 -25.65 4.86 1.82
N VAL A 171 -24.99 5.90 2.31
CA VAL A 171 -23.70 5.79 3.01
C VAL A 171 -23.84 6.41 4.39
N HIS A 172 -23.65 5.59 5.42
CA HIS A 172 -23.63 6.04 6.80
C HIS A 172 -22.20 6.30 7.25
N LEU A 173 -21.82 7.57 7.47
CA LEU A 173 -20.52 7.89 8.06
C LEU A 173 -20.65 7.86 9.60
N ILE A 174 -19.96 6.90 10.22
CA ILE A 174 -19.98 6.68 11.66
C ILE A 174 -18.69 7.20 12.30
N HIS A 175 -18.81 8.19 13.17
CA HIS A 175 -17.68 8.77 13.87
C HIS A 175 -17.98 8.93 15.37
N ARG A 176 -16.97 8.64 16.22
CA ARG A 176 -17.11 8.67 17.69
C ARG A 176 -17.00 10.06 18.31
N ARG A 177 -16.70 11.10 17.53
CA ARG A 177 -16.53 12.48 18.00
C ARG A 177 -17.50 13.40 17.30
N ASP A 178 -17.72 14.58 17.86
CA ASP A 178 -18.66 15.59 17.32
C ASP A 178 -18.06 16.35 16.13
N SER A 179 -16.77 16.19 15.85
CA SER A 179 -16.08 16.84 14.73
C SER A 179 -15.16 15.88 13.99
N LEU A 180 -15.14 15.99 12.67
CA LEU A 180 -14.25 15.22 11.81
C LEU A 180 -12.83 15.81 11.90
N ARG A 181 -11.82 14.96 11.66
CA ARG A 181 -10.40 15.35 11.58
C ARG A 181 -9.91 15.48 10.14
N ALA A 182 -10.79 15.20 9.19
CA ALA A 182 -10.49 15.38 7.77
C ALA A 182 -10.22 16.86 7.45
N GLU A 183 -9.52 17.11 6.37
CA GLU A 183 -9.27 18.45 5.86
C GLU A 183 -10.58 19.19 5.57
N LYS A 184 -10.57 20.51 5.77
CA LYS A 184 -11.78 21.35 5.65
C LYS A 184 -12.46 21.20 4.29
N ILE A 185 -11.68 21.11 3.22
CA ILE A 185 -12.23 20.94 1.87
C ILE A 185 -12.99 19.63 1.69
N LEU A 186 -12.55 18.55 2.35
CA LEU A 186 -13.24 17.26 2.31
C LEU A 186 -14.52 17.30 3.14
N GLN A 187 -14.48 17.95 4.30
CA GLN A 187 -15.66 18.17 5.12
C GLN A 187 -16.74 18.99 4.38
N ASP A 188 -16.32 20.06 3.70
CA ASP A 188 -17.25 20.92 2.93
C ASP A 188 -17.91 20.16 1.78
N ARG A 189 -17.20 19.25 1.12
CA ARG A 189 -17.76 18.37 0.09
C ARG A 189 -18.73 17.33 0.65
N LEU A 190 -18.46 16.83 1.84
CA LEU A 190 -19.32 15.84 2.50
C LEU A 190 -20.68 16.40 2.89
N MET A 191 -20.75 17.71 3.15
CA MET A 191 -21.96 18.42 3.58
C MET A 191 -22.80 18.99 2.42
N GLN A 192 -22.34 18.84 1.19
CA GLN A 192 -23.07 19.24 -0.04
C GLN A 192 -23.97 18.11 -0.55
#